data_5155887424342285ee62f28fae214759
#
_entry.id   5155887424342285ee62f28fae214759
#
_cell.length_a   1.000
_cell.length_b   1.000
_cell.length_c   1.000
_cell.angle_alpha   90.00
_cell.angle_beta   90.00
_cell.angle_gamma   90.00
#
_symmetry.space_group_name_H-M   'P 1'
#
loop_
_entity.id
_entity.type
_entity.pdbx_description
1 polymer ?
#
loop_
_entity_poly.entity_id
_entity_poly.type
_entity_poly.pdbx_seq_one_letter_code
_entity_poly.pdbx_strand_id
1 'polypeptide(L)'
;MDVKTLVETYQTANPFTLAENLNIPYQYVDFPENLKGQIVVYNEKPIILLNDSIKETPTNYLVMAHELKHALDHPDLLGYYSLCYGGKGKLENEADRFATELMLLFYQEKYEDLPETFDTLKATFGIKEEMRKYY
;
A
#
# COMPACT_ATOMS: atom_id res chain seq x y z
N MET A 1 -12.87 -2.75 5.84
CA MET A 1 -12.17 -3.74 6.69
C MET A 1 -10.90 -3.09 7.21
N ASP A 2 -10.67 -3.10 8.50
CA ASP A 2 -9.45 -2.53 9.06
C ASP A 2 -8.26 -3.49 8.90
N VAL A 3 -7.06 -2.96 9.16
CA VAL A 3 -5.82 -3.73 8.98
C VAL A 3 -5.81 -4.99 9.81
N LYS A 4 -6.17 -4.88 11.08
CA LYS A 4 -6.14 -6.01 12.00
C LYS A 4 -7.06 -7.13 11.54
N THR A 5 -8.29 -6.79 11.19
CA THR A 5 -9.27 -7.76 10.70
C THR A 5 -8.80 -8.44 9.41
N LEU A 6 -8.24 -7.64 8.51
CA LEU A 6 -7.72 -8.14 7.24
C LEU A 6 -6.59 -9.15 7.46
N VAL A 7 -5.63 -8.81 8.32
CA VAL A 7 -4.51 -9.68 8.62
C VAL A 7 -4.97 -10.96 9.34
N GLU A 8 -5.90 -10.85 10.27
CA GLU A 8 -6.44 -12.02 10.96
C GLU A 8 -7.19 -12.95 10.01
N THR A 9 -7.96 -12.38 9.08
CA THR A 9 -8.75 -13.16 8.13
C THR A 9 -7.87 -13.97 7.18
N TYR A 10 -6.83 -13.35 6.65
CA TYR A 10 -5.98 -13.99 5.63
C TYR A 10 -4.66 -14.52 6.18
N GLN A 11 -4.39 -14.35 7.47
CA GLN A 11 -3.21 -14.86 8.16
C GLN A 11 -1.90 -14.37 7.57
N THR A 12 -1.87 -13.15 7.06
CA THR A 12 -0.66 -12.51 6.57
C THR A 12 -0.87 -11.00 6.49
N ALA A 13 0.23 -10.27 6.61
CA ALA A 13 0.27 -8.82 6.38
C ALA A 13 1.01 -8.47 5.10
N ASN A 14 1.40 -9.48 4.30
CA ASN A 14 2.05 -9.23 3.01
C ASN A 14 1.01 -8.68 2.03
N PRO A 15 1.16 -7.42 1.56
CA PRO A 15 0.14 -6.80 0.72
C PRO A 15 -0.07 -7.50 -0.62
N PHE A 16 0.94 -8.16 -1.16
CA PHE A 16 0.80 -8.90 -2.41
C PHE A 16 -0.05 -10.14 -2.20
N THR A 17 0.19 -10.88 -1.13
CA THR A 17 -0.61 -12.07 -0.79
C THR A 17 -2.04 -11.67 -0.48
N LEU A 18 -2.24 -10.56 0.23
CA LEU A 18 -3.58 -10.04 0.50
C LEU A 18 -4.33 -9.72 -0.80
N ALA A 19 -3.66 -9.06 -1.75
CA ALA A 19 -4.27 -8.73 -3.03
C ALA A 19 -4.68 -9.97 -3.78
N GLU A 20 -3.84 -11.00 -3.79
CA GLU A 20 -4.14 -12.27 -4.42
C GLU A 20 -5.37 -12.94 -3.79
N ASN A 21 -5.44 -12.96 -2.47
CA ASN A 21 -6.58 -13.53 -1.74
C ASN A 21 -7.87 -12.74 -1.96
N LEU A 22 -7.75 -11.44 -2.20
CA LEU A 22 -8.89 -10.56 -2.44
C LEU A 22 -9.27 -10.48 -3.93
N ASN A 23 -8.55 -11.21 -4.78
CA ASN A 23 -8.76 -11.21 -6.23
C ASN A 23 -8.58 -9.83 -6.86
N ILE A 24 -7.61 -9.07 -6.35
CA ILE A 24 -7.24 -7.77 -6.90
C ILE A 24 -5.96 -7.96 -7.69
N PRO A 25 -6.00 -7.86 -9.02
CA PRO A 25 -4.81 -8.04 -9.84
C PRO A 25 -3.85 -6.88 -9.72
N TYR A 26 -2.57 -7.17 -9.87
CA TYR A 26 -1.53 -6.14 -9.89
C TYR A 26 -0.53 -6.46 -10.99
N GLN A 27 0.16 -5.44 -11.47
CA GLN A 27 1.09 -5.57 -12.57
C GLN A 27 2.17 -4.51 -12.47
N TYR A 28 3.40 -4.88 -12.83
CA TYR A 28 4.49 -3.92 -12.91
C TYR A 28 4.50 -3.33 -14.32
N VAL A 29 4.71 -2.01 -14.40
CA VAL A 29 4.75 -1.28 -15.67
C VAL A 29 5.88 -0.27 -15.64
N ASP A 30 6.26 0.20 -16.83
CA ASP A 30 7.29 1.21 -16.98
C ASP A 30 6.65 2.60 -16.84
N PHE A 31 6.67 3.12 -15.61
CA PHE A 31 6.15 4.44 -15.30
C PHE A 31 7.27 5.50 -15.25
N PRO A 32 6.92 6.78 -15.39
CA PRO A 32 7.86 7.84 -15.06
C PRO A 32 8.38 7.69 -13.63
N GLU A 33 9.60 8.13 -13.39
CA GLU A 33 10.30 7.92 -12.13
C GLU A 33 9.52 8.38 -10.89
N ASN A 34 8.78 9.48 -11.02
CA ASN A 34 8.04 10.05 -9.89
C ASN A 34 6.70 9.36 -9.59
N LEU A 35 6.26 8.47 -10.44
CA LEU A 35 5.01 7.75 -10.24
C LEU A 35 5.31 6.32 -9.79
N LYS A 36 5.06 6.03 -8.53
CA LYS A 36 5.38 4.71 -7.94
C LYS A 36 4.26 3.70 -8.10
N GLY A 37 3.03 4.14 -8.02
CA GLY A 37 1.87 3.25 -8.15
C GLY A 37 0.64 4.02 -8.57
N GLN A 38 -0.34 3.28 -9.09
CA GLN A 38 -1.60 3.86 -9.57
C GLN A 38 -2.65 2.76 -9.63
N ILE A 39 -3.91 3.14 -9.46
CA ILE A 39 -5.03 2.23 -9.68
C ILE A 39 -5.70 2.61 -10.99
N VAL A 40 -5.99 1.61 -11.82
CA VAL A 40 -6.84 1.79 -13.00
C VAL A 40 -8.04 0.88 -12.86
N VAL A 41 -9.13 1.22 -13.54
CA VAL A 41 -10.35 0.42 -13.52
C VAL A 41 -10.55 -0.17 -14.91
N TYR A 42 -10.70 -1.50 -14.95
CA TYR A 42 -10.95 -2.22 -16.18
C TYR A 42 -12.10 -3.19 -15.92
N ASN A 43 -13.15 -3.13 -16.75
CA ASN A 43 -14.36 -3.92 -16.56
C ASN A 43 -14.92 -3.77 -15.15
N GLU A 44 -14.97 -2.53 -14.67
CA GLU A 44 -15.50 -2.17 -13.35
C GLU A 44 -14.72 -2.74 -12.17
N LYS A 45 -13.51 -3.24 -12.41
CA LYS A 45 -12.65 -3.80 -11.37
C LYS A 45 -11.34 -3.04 -11.27
N PRO A 46 -10.82 -2.84 -10.05
CA PRO A 46 -9.54 -2.17 -9.88
C PRO A 46 -8.38 -3.08 -10.25
N ILE A 47 -7.37 -2.48 -10.87
CA ILE A 47 -6.09 -3.14 -11.14
C ILE A 47 -5.01 -2.22 -10.59
N ILE A 48 -4.13 -2.77 -9.78
CA ILE A 48 -3.03 -2.02 -9.19
C ILE A 48 -1.85 -2.06 -10.16
N LEU A 49 -1.34 -0.89 -10.53
CA LEU A 49 -0.15 -0.78 -11.37
C LEU A 49 1.00 -0.26 -10.52
N LEU A 50 2.13 -0.93 -10.59
CA LEU A 50 3.33 -0.58 -9.83
C LEU A 50 4.46 -0.25 -10.76
N ASN A 51 5.29 0.74 -10.40
CA ASN A 51 6.44 1.09 -11.20
C ASN A 51 7.49 -0.03 -11.15
N ASP A 52 7.97 -0.47 -12.30
CA ASP A 52 9.04 -1.47 -12.40
C ASP A 52 10.25 -1.11 -11.56
N SER A 53 10.55 0.18 -11.41
CA SER A 53 11.73 0.65 -10.69
C SER A 53 11.76 0.26 -9.22
N ILE A 54 10.61 -0.05 -8.63
CA ILE A 54 10.55 -0.40 -7.21
C ILE A 54 10.47 -1.90 -6.97
N LYS A 55 10.39 -2.71 -8.02
CA LYS A 55 10.14 -4.15 -7.92
C LYS A 55 11.12 -4.87 -7.00
N GLU A 56 12.40 -4.52 -7.08
CA GLU A 56 13.45 -5.17 -6.29
C GLU A 56 13.81 -4.37 -5.02
N THR A 57 12.95 -3.46 -4.59
CA THR A 57 13.20 -2.64 -3.40
C THR A 57 12.16 -2.92 -2.32
N PRO A 58 12.50 -2.72 -1.04
CA PRO A 58 11.53 -2.88 0.05
C PRO A 58 10.34 -1.92 -0.04
N THR A 59 10.51 -0.77 -0.68
CA THR A 59 9.44 0.22 -0.90
C THR A 59 8.29 -0.38 -1.71
N ASN A 60 8.54 -1.43 -2.47
CA ASN A 60 7.53 -2.17 -3.22
C ASN A 60 6.34 -2.56 -2.34
N TYR A 61 6.61 -3.02 -1.12
CA TYR A 61 5.54 -3.43 -0.19
C TYR A 61 4.71 -2.24 0.28
N LEU A 62 5.38 -1.13 0.58
CA LEU A 62 4.68 0.08 1.03
C LEU A 62 3.75 0.62 -0.05
N VAL A 63 4.23 0.71 -1.28
CA VAL A 63 3.44 1.22 -2.40
C VAL A 63 2.25 0.30 -2.66
N MET A 64 2.49 -1.02 -2.65
CA MET A 64 1.40 -1.98 -2.83
C MET A 64 0.34 -1.85 -1.74
N ALA A 65 0.75 -1.69 -0.48
CA ALA A 65 -0.17 -1.50 0.64
C ALA A 65 -1.03 -0.25 0.47
N HIS A 66 -0.41 0.85 0.05
CA HIS A 66 -1.10 2.11 -0.18
C HIS A 66 -2.16 1.97 -1.28
N GLU A 67 -1.77 1.38 -2.40
CA GLU A 67 -2.70 1.19 -3.53
C GLU A 67 -3.79 0.18 -3.20
N LEU A 68 -3.47 -0.83 -2.40
CA LEU A 68 -4.46 -1.82 -1.96
C LEU A 68 -5.61 -1.17 -1.20
N LYS A 69 -5.30 -0.20 -0.32
CA LYS A 69 -6.34 0.52 0.41
C LYS A 69 -7.29 1.26 -0.53
N HIS A 70 -6.75 1.92 -1.54
CA HIS A 70 -7.59 2.59 -2.53
C HIS A 70 -8.46 1.59 -3.29
N ALA A 71 -7.91 0.45 -3.67
CA ALA A 71 -8.67 -0.57 -4.39
C ALA A 71 -9.82 -1.12 -3.56
N LEU A 72 -9.63 -1.23 -2.25
CA LEU A 72 -10.64 -1.79 -1.35
C LEU A 72 -11.75 -0.80 -1.01
N ASP A 73 -11.37 0.43 -0.68
CA ASP A 73 -12.30 1.36 -0.06
C ASP A 73 -12.72 2.53 -0.94
N HIS A 74 -12.04 2.76 -2.06
CA HIS A 74 -12.27 3.95 -2.87
C HIS A 74 -12.52 3.63 -4.36
N PRO A 75 -13.20 2.53 -4.69
CA PRO A 75 -13.31 2.10 -6.09
C PRO A 75 -14.08 3.11 -6.95
N ASP A 76 -15.07 3.80 -6.39
CA ASP A 76 -15.89 4.76 -7.13
C ASP A 76 -15.16 6.05 -7.45
N LEU A 77 -14.01 6.28 -6.81
CA LEU A 77 -13.26 7.52 -6.94
C LEU A 77 -11.91 7.34 -7.63
N LEU A 78 -11.60 6.14 -8.14
CA LEU A 78 -10.30 5.86 -8.73
C LEU A 78 -9.98 6.76 -9.93
N GLY A 79 -10.97 7.02 -10.78
CA GLY A 79 -10.79 7.93 -11.91
C GLY A 79 -10.48 9.35 -11.48
N TYR A 80 -11.12 9.79 -10.41
CA TYR A 80 -10.90 11.12 -9.83
C TYR A 80 -9.48 11.23 -9.30
N TYR A 81 -8.99 10.20 -8.63
CA TYR A 81 -7.63 10.18 -8.10
C TYR A 81 -6.59 10.34 -9.18
N SER A 82 -6.79 9.69 -10.31
CA SER A 82 -5.86 9.78 -11.43
C SER A 82 -5.70 11.20 -11.95
N LEU A 83 -6.67 12.06 -11.67
CA LEU A 83 -6.68 13.46 -12.10
C LEU A 83 -6.25 14.43 -11.01
N CYS A 84 -6.29 14.02 -9.75
CA CYS A 84 -5.99 14.88 -8.61
C CYS A 84 -4.57 14.66 -8.12
N TYR A 85 -3.65 15.42 -8.69
CA TYR A 85 -2.26 15.35 -8.29
C TYR A 85 -2.04 15.95 -6.91
N GLY A 86 -1.17 15.31 -6.15
CA GLY A 86 -0.80 15.80 -4.83
C GLY A 86 -1.93 15.76 -3.84
N GLY A 87 -2.88 14.88 -4.08
CA GLY A 87 -4.02 14.73 -3.22
C GLY A 87 -3.62 14.33 -1.81
N LYS A 88 -3.28 15.35 -1.00
CA LYS A 88 -3.07 15.14 0.43
C LYS A 88 -4.40 15.30 1.14
N GLY A 89 -5.44 14.75 0.56
CA GLY A 89 -6.75 14.78 1.11
C GLY A 89 -6.98 13.62 2.07
N LYS A 90 -8.21 13.55 2.56
CA LYS A 90 -8.62 12.53 3.51
C LYS A 90 -8.32 11.11 3.03
N LEU A 91 -8.57 10.82 1.75
CA LEU A 91 -8.40 9.47 1.22
C LEU A 91 -6.93 9.07 1.10
N GLU A 92 -6.05 10.02 0.78
CA GLU A 92 -4.62 9.76 0.77
C GLU A 92 -4.10 9.52 2.18
N ASN A 93 -4.61 10.27 3.17
CA ASN A 93 -4.24 10.08 4.57
C ASN A 93 -4.71 8.71 5.06
N GLU A 94 -5.89 8.27 4.65
CA GLU A 94 -6.39 6.94 4.98
C GLU A 94 -5.51 5.85 4.39
N ALA A 95 -5.08 6.02 3.15
CA ALA A 95 -4.20 5.05 2.49
C ALA A 95 -2.83 5.01 3.15
N ASP A 96 -2.28 6.16 3.53
CA ASP A 96 -0.99 6.23 4.22
C ASP A 96 -1.07 5.58 5.60
N ARG A 97 -2.15 5.83 6.33
CA ARG A 97 -2.36 5.20 7.64
C ARG A 97 -2.46 3.68 7.51
N PHE A 98 -3.27 3.21 6.58
CA PHE A 98 -3.42 1.79 6.32
C PHE A 98 -2.07 1.16 5.97
N ALA A 99 -1.31 1.79 5.09
CA ALA A 99 -0.01 1.27 4.66
C ALA A 99 0.97 1.21 5.83
N THR A 100 0.99 2.23 6.69
CA THR A 100 1.89 2.25 7.85
C THR A 100 1.53 1.13 8.82
N GLU A 101 0.25 0.97 9.13
CA GLU A 101 -0.21 -0.07 10.04
C GLU A 101 0.07 -1.47 9.47
N LEU A 102 -0.15 -1.65 8.18
CA LEU A 102 0.10 -2.94 7.53
C LEU A 102 1.59 -3.27 7.54
N MET A 103 2.45 -2.29 7.27
CA MET A 103 3.89 -2.50 7.29
C MET A 103 4.40 -2.83 8.69
N LEU A 104 3.79 -2.26 9.72
CA LEU A 104 4.13 -2.60 11.10
C LEU A 104 3.85 -4.08 11.37
N LEU A 105 2.68 -4.56 10.96
CA LEU A 105 2.32 -5.96 11.14
C LEU A 105 3.14 -6.88 10.24
N PHE A 106 3.48 -6.43 9.04
CA PHE A 106 4.33 -7.20 8.15
C PHE A 106 5.75 -7.31 8.69
N TYR A 107 6.27 -6.25 9.31
CA TYR A 107 7.56 -6.29 9.99
C TYR A 107 7.54 -7.38 11.08
N GLN A 108 6.49 -7.38 11.92
CA GLN A 108 6.33 -8.37 12.97
C GLN A 108 6.26 -9.80 12.41
N GLU A 109 5.52 -9.99 11.33
CA GLU A 109 5.41 -11.28 10.66
C GLU A 109 6.77 -11.76 10.16
N LYS A 110 7.54 -10.86 9.54
CA LYS A 110 8.80 -11.19 8.89
C LYS A 110 9.95 -11.39 9.88
N TYR A 111 10.01 -10.59 10.93
CA TYR A 111 11.13 -10.58 11.88
C TYR A 111 10.76 -11.15 13.25
N GLU A 112 9.52 -11.57 13.43
CA GLU A 112 9.00 -12.13 14.68
C GLU A 112 9.10 -11.20 15.88
N ASP A 113 9.18 -9.89 15.63
CA ASP A 113 9.29 -8.86 16.66
C ASP A 113 8.79 -7.54 16.08
N LEU A 114 8.44 -6.61 16.96
CA LEU A 114 8.05 -5.27 16.53
C LEU A 114 9.29 -4.42 16.30
N PRO A 115 9.24 -3.43 15.41
CA PRO A 115 10.37 -2.51 15.25
C PRO A 115 10.52 -1.67 16.52
N GLU A 116 11.77 -1.41 16.92
CA GLU A 116 12.02 -0.63 18.14
C GLU A 116 11.50 0.79 18.03
N THR A 117 11.59 1.38 16.83
CA THR A 117 11.20 2.75 16.58
C THR A 117 10.58 2.87 15.20
N PHE A 118 9.93 4.01 14.96
CA PHE A 118 9.46 4.33 13.61
C PHE A 118 10.63 4.40 12.62
N ASP A 119 11.77 4.90 13.06
CA ASP A 119 12.95 5.00 12.18
C ASP A 119 13.41 3.63 11.68
N THR A 120 13.30 2.59 12.50
CA THR A 120 13.57 1.22 12.08
C THR A 120 12.58 0.77 11.00
N LEU A 121 11.31 1.02 11.22
CA LEU A 121 10.27 0.66 10.24
C LEU A 121 10.46 1.45 8.94
N LYS A 122 10.76 2.75 9.06
CA LYS A 122 11.02 3.62 7.93
C LYS A 122 12.18 3.13 7.08
N ALA A 123 13.28 2.75 7.73
CA ALA A 123 14.45 2.25 7.02
C ALA A 123 14.18 0.92 6.33
N THR A 124 13.36 0.07 6.94
CA THR A 124 13.05 -1.25 6.39
C THR A 124 12.22 -1.17 5.11
N PHE A 125 11.20 -0.32 5.08
CA PHE A 125 10.26 -0.27 3.96
C PHE A 125 10.26 1.04 3.17
N GLY A 126 11.12 1.99 3.54
CA GLY A 126 11.16 3.28 2.85
C GLY A 126 9.93 4.14 3.12
N ILE A 127 9.37 4.03 4.32
CA ILE A 127 8.19 4.81 4.71
C ILE A 127 8.59 6.29 4.81
N LYS A 128 7.68 7.17 4.38
CA LYS A 128 7.93 8.60 4.43
C LYS A 128 7.85 9.14 5.85
N GLU A 129 8.68 10.15 6.16
CA GLU A 129 8.72 10.76 7.49
C GLU A 129 7.35 11.29 7.93
N GLU A 130 6.59 11.84 7.01
CA GLU A 130 5.26 12.38 7.30
C GLU A 130 4.26 11.31 7.77
N MET A 131 4.60 10.02 7.63
CA MET A 131 3.77 8.92 8.10
C MET A 131 4.05 8.55 9.55
N ARG A 132 5.03 9.19 10.19
CA ARG A 132 5.38 8.94 11.60
C ARG A 132 4.18 9.07 12.53
N LYS A 133 3.27 9.97 12.22
CA LYS A 133 2.07 10.18 13.04
C LYS A 133 1.13 8.97 13.10
N TYR A 134 1.30 8.01 12.23
CA TYR A 134 0.47 6.79 12.21
C TYR A 134 1.12 5.60 12.91
N TYR A 135 2.34 5.77 13.35
CA TYR A 135 3.09 4.72 14.05
C TYR A 135 2.69 4.51 15.54
#